data_dc49f1f86bc1f8d72c3474fa7b907c50
#
_entry.id   dc49f1f86bc1f8d72c3474fa7b907c50
#
_cell.length_a   1.000
_cell.length_b   1.000
_cell.length_c   1.000
_cell.angle_alpha   90.00
_cell.angle_beta   90.00
_cell.angle_gamma   90.00
#
_symmetry.space_group_name_H-M   'P 1'
#
loop_
_entity.id
_entity.type
_entity.pdbx_description
1 polymer ?
#
loop_
_entity_poly.entity_id
_entity_poly.type
_entity_poly.pdbx_seq_one_letter_code
_entity_poly.pdbx_strand_id
1 'polypeptide(L)'
;MNSDIISKLKTGPEQQLVIGPLVQRLLDKGWRLGQMMFGRTEWRVPKTPSEASKRESGSSYDGFPVDIAVFESEQTCGDYRHLLFIIEGKQPTIDVGLQQLEIYLSLEPHVKLGIWANNADPSALSLTVYKNMKGLTVPKQTCVSDFPSIGAELSPTATALKFSNLIPLTNDTLRKAFSDLLDKVVAQDSRVTRREEQLDQLCNLLLLKLDSDKKAKMASSSEVAFRVCATASATGAYIRERFEEFHDVYPDIFVTESEKEIRFSDTTIYDCVERLAPLKVLDAGVESVSVAFQVLRSAALKQEEGQYFTPSPVIEAAIKLMPITLEDIIIDPACGTGGFLVQCLIDIKNRYPGDEKEVSKWAQLHLFGIDKDAIGIKLTKAIMQILDDGSAHCVRGDSVLTHTWETQYPHLKSNQFNNGRFSKVFTNPPFGAPLKVKYSDAKKAGLSIVTYIETGKDIELGLAMFNRCHDLLKVGGMMCIVLPETYFFSPSYAYVREWAKTRLKPICVANVPMEAFQGFCRAKTNLYIFQKIAPDSTFGDDEVVDFINPQTCGIYKNGSQRF
;
A
#
# COMPACT_ATOMS: atom_id res chain seq x y z
N MET A 1 7.94 0.58 44.00
CA MET A 1 9.01 -0.23 43.32
C MET A 1 9.87 -0.86 44.41
N ASN A 2 10.17 -2.13 44.30
CA ASN A 2 10.99 -2.90 45.26
C ASN A 2 12.42 -2.33 45.32
N SER A 3 13.03 -2.26 46.55
CA SER A 3 14.40 -1.78 46.76
C SER A 3 15.43 -2.58 45.91
N ASP A 4 15.21 -3.87 45.75
CA ASP A 4 16.08 -4.75 45.01
C ASP A 4 16.08 -4.48 43.51
N ILE A 5 14.95 -4.03 42.97
CA ILE A 5 14.86 -3.54 41.57
C ILE A 5 15.68 -2.26 41.43
N ILE A 6 15.49 -1.30 42.34
CA ILE A 6 16.18 -0.01 42.29
C ILE A 6 17.69 -0.18 42.33
N SER A 7 18.22 -1.12 43.13
CA SER A 7 19.66 -1.39 43.24
C SER A 7 20.29 -1.89 41.92
N LYS A 8 19.48 -2.55 41.07
CA LYS A 8 19.94 -3.14 39.79
C LYS A 8 19.75 -2.18 38.58
N LEU A 9 18.93 -1.13 38.69
CA LEU A 9 18.72 -0.17 37.59
C LEU A 9 19.98 0.68 37.31
N LYS A 10 20.15 1.07 36.05
CA LYS A 10 21.07 2.13 35.66
C LYS A 10 20.48 3.51 36.02
N THR A 11 21.32 4.53 35.95
CA THR A 11 20.87 5.92 36.09
C THR A 11 20.17 6.37 34.79
N GLY A 12 19.03 7.05 34.92
CA GLY A 12 18.30 7.64 33.80
C GLY A 12 16.79 7.51 33.91
N PRO A 13 16.04 8.41 33.26
CA PRO A 13 14.58 8.44 33.36
C PRO A 13 13.92 7.18 32.79
N GLU A 14 14.41 6.63 31.69
CA GLU A 14 13.89 5.40 31.10
C GLU A 14 13.98 4.22 32.05
N GLN A 15 15.10 4.06 32.74
CA GLN A 15 15.31 2.99 33.69
C GLN A 15 14.36 3.07 34.88
N GLN A 16 14.08 4.27 35.37
CA GLN A 16 13.20 4.48 36.52
C GLN A 16 11.71 4.50 36.15
N LEU A 17 11.36 5.12 35.01
CA LEU A 17 9.98 5.34 34.62
C LEU A 17 9.39 4.17 33.80
N VAL A 18 10.23 3.39 33.14
CA VAL A 18 9.79 2.29 32.27
C VAL A 18 10.33 0.95 32.74
N ILE A 19 11.66 0.75 32.73
CA ILE A 19 12.25 -0.56 32.97
C ILE A 19 11.94 -1.08 34.38
N GLY A 20 12.13 -0.26 35.41
CA GLY A 20 11.83 -0.66 36.79
C GLY A 20 10.36 -1.07 36.99
N PRO A 21 9.38 -0.28 36.57
CA PRO A 21 7.97 -0.65 36.61
C PRO A 21 7.62 -1.90 35.79
N LEU A 22 8.23 -2.11 34.62
CA LEU A 22 8.02 -3.34 33.84
C LEU A 22 8.56 -4.58 34.56
N VAL A 23 9.73 -4.49 35.19
CA VAL A 23 10.27 -5.55 36.04
C VAL A 23 9.34 -5.84 37.23
N GLN A 24 8.77 -4.79 37.85
CA GLN A 24 7.80 -4.98 38.93
C GLN A 24 6.56 -5.74 38.43
N ARG A 25 6.06 -5.42 37.22
CA ARG A 25 4.96 -6.16 36.60
C ARG A 25 5.26 -7.64 36.37
N LEU A 26 6.48 -7.96 35.94
CA LEU A 26 6.92 -9.36 35.80
C LEU A 26 6.91 -10.08 37.14
N LEU A 27 7.36 -9.41 38.23
CA LEU A 27 7.27 -9.99 39.58
C LEU A 27 5.81 -10.24 39.98
N ASP A 28 4.90 -9.31 39.68
CA ASP A 28 3.46 -9.45 39.94
C ASP A 28 2.84 -10.62 39.14
N LYS A 29 3.46 -11.02 38.03
CA LYS A 29 3.10 -12.18 37.20
C LYS A 29 3.79 -13.49 37.61
N GLY A 30 4.48 -13.48 38.74
CA GLY A 30 5.11 -14.65 39.35
C GLY A 30 6.56 -14.91 38.93
N TRP A 31 7.16 -14.08 38.08
CA TRP A 31 8.59 -14.19 37.75
C TRP A 31 9.45 -13.78 38.94
N ARG A 32 10.67 -14.29 38.98
CA ARG A 32 11.63 -13.99 40.06
C ARG A 32 12.77 -13.13 39.54
N LEU A 33 13.34 -12.27 40.41
CA LEU A 33 14.46 -11.39 40.04
C LEU A 33 15.70 -12.16 39.56
N GLY A 34 15.92 -13.36 40.09
CA GLY A 34 17.02 -14.24 39.67
C GLY A 34 16.85 -14.82 38.26
N GLN A 35 15.64 -14.76 37.68
CA GLN A 35 15.37 -15.20 36.30
C GLN A 35 15.55 -14.06 35.28
N MET A 36 15.94 -12.86 35.70
CA MET A 36 15.96 -11.67 34.83
C MET A 36 17.34 -11.03 34.81
N MET A 37 17.76 -10.64 33.64
CA MET A 37 18.89 -9.73 33.42
C MET A 37 18.37 -8.39 32.92
N PHE A 38 18.65 -7.29 33.62
CA PHE A 38 18.24 -5.93 33.32
C PHE A 38 19.12 -4.88 33.99
N GLY A 39 19.10 -3.67 33.51
CA GLY A 39 19.81 -2.55 34.08
C GLY A 39 21.33 -2.78 34.10
N ARG A 40 21.93 -2.95 35.28
CA ARG A 40 23.38 -3.17 35.43
C ARG A 40 23.85 -4.56 35.01
N THR A 41 22.95 -5.54 35.04
CA THR A 41 23.20 -6.89 34.52
C THR A 41 22.58 -6.99 33.13
N GLU A 42 23.36 -6.64 32.11
CA GLU A 42 22.88 -6.65 30.73
C GLU A 42 22.96 -8.03 30.10
N TRP A 43 21.87 -8.42 29.46
CA TRP A 43 21.92 -9.42 28.40
C TRP A 43 22.29 -8.76 27.07
N ARG A 44 23.14 -9.43 26.26
CA ARG A 44 23.54 -8.93 24.95
C ARG A 44 23.18 -9.91 23.85
N VAL A 45 22.46 -9.43 22.85
CA VAL A 45 22.09 -10.19 21.66
C VAL A 45 23.20 -10.05 20.62
N PRO A 46 23.68 -11.11 19.96
CA PRO A 46 24.64 -11.00 18.87
C PRO A 46 24.19 -10.03 17.76
N LYS A 47 25.11 -9.23 17.23
CA LYS A 47 24.85 -8.29 16.11
C LYS A 47 24.86 -9.00 14.76
N THR A 48 25.55 -10.12 14.66
CA THR A 48 25.78 -10.85 13.41
C THR A 48 25.76 -12.36 13.64
N PRO A 49 25.55 -13.17 12.61
CA PRO A 49 25.69 -14.63 12.69
C PRO A 49 27.08 -15.06 13.20
N SER A 50 28.16 -14.32 12.88
CA SER A 50 29.49 -14.58 13.38
C SER A 50 29.62 -14.40 14.89
N GLU A 51 28.96 -13.37 15.45
CA GLU A 51 28.90 -13.19 16.92
C GLU A 51 28.03 -14.26 17.59
N ALA A 52 26.96 -14.72 16.96
CA ALA A 52 26.16 -15.83 17.44
C ALA A 52 27.04 -17.12 17.56
N SER A 53 27.84 -17.42 16.54
CA SER A 53 28.79 -18.55 16.57
C SER A 53 29.86 -18.38 17.64
N LYS A 54 30.35 -17.16 17.90
CA LYS A 54 31.27 -16.87 19.00
C LYS A 54 30.62 -17.17 20.35
N ARG A 55 29.38 -16.77 20.55
CA ARG A 55 28.64 -17.08 21.78
C ARG A 55 28.47 -18.58 21.97
N GLU A 56 28.14 -19.33 20.92
CA GLU A 56 28.00 -20.80 20.97
C GLU A 56 29.30 -21.48 21.35
N SER A 57 30.43 -20.94 20.92
CA SER A 57 31.78 -21.42 21.30
C SER A 57 32.29 -20.94 22.67
N GLY A 58 31.47 -20.13 23.38
CA GLY A 58 31.86 -19.52 24.66
C GLY A 58 32.85 -18.37 24.54
N SER A 59 33.05 -17.83 23.33
CA SER A 59 33.94 -16.70 23.07
C SER A 59 33.24 -15.37 23.34
N SER A 60 34.02 -14.35 23.75
CA SER A 60 33.49 -13.00 23.97
C SER A 60 33.01 -12.36 22.69
N TYR A 61 31.89 -11.65 22.76
CA TYR A 61 31.30 -10.85 21.69
C TYR A 61 30.73 -9.53 22.23
N ASP A 62 30.57 -8.52 21.39
CA ASP A 62 30.13 -7.18 21.80
C ASP A 62 28.58 -7.09 21.94
N GLY A 63 27.82 -7.61 21.00
CA GLY A 63 26.36 -7.71 21.06
C GLY A 63 25.60 -6.38 21.25
N PHE A 64 24.29 -6.43 21.05
CA PHE A 64 23.36 -5.35 21.40
C PHE A 64 22.82 -5.57 22.83
N PRO A 65 22.85 -4.57 23.72
CA PRO A 65 22.22 -4.69 25.03
C PRO A 65 20.68 -4.68 24.85
N VAL A 66 19.98 -5.55 25.58
CA VAL A 66 18.53 -5.54 25.70
C VAL A 66 18.11 -5.03 27.07
N ASP A 67 16.95 -4.39 27.16
CA ASP A 67 16.51 -3.77 28.39
C ASP A 67 16.14 -4.78 29.48
N ILE A 68 15.39 -5.83 29.12
CA ILE A 68 15.06 -6.94 30.03
C ILE A 68 15.14 -8.26 29.25
N ALA A 69 15.87 -9.23 29.79
CA ALA A 69 15.91 -10.62 29.34
C ALA A 69 15.39 -11.54 30.42
N VAL A 70 14.47 -12.47 30.08
CA VAL A 70 13.82 -13.37 31.03
C VAL A 70 14.16 -14.82 30.69
N PHE A 71 14.62 -15.57 31.65
CA PHE A 71 15.12 -16.94 31.53
C PHE A 71 14.19 -17.95 32.21
N GLU A 72 14.31 -19.20 31.82
CA GLU A 72 13.48 -20.31 32.29
C GLU A 72 13.52 -20.50 33.81
N SER A 73 14.71 -20.39 34.40
CA SER A 73 14.93 -20.53 35.84
C SER A 73 16.07 -19.64 36.34
N GLU A 74 16.20 -19.50 37.66
CA GLU A 74 17.33 -18.79 38.28
C GLU A 74 18.66 -19.45 38.00
N GLN A 75 18.68 -20.79 37.92
CA GLN A 75 19.88 -21.57 37.66
C GLN A 75 20.37 -21.45 36.21
N THR A 76 19.46 -21.19 35.28
CA THR A 76 19.75 -21.05 33.85
C THR A 76 19.83 -19.61 33.39
N CYS A 77 19.71 -18.64 34.32
CA CYS A 77 19.80 -17.22 34.01
C CYS A 77 21.19 -16.90 33.42
N GLY A 78 21.19 -16.29 32.21
CA GLY A 78 22.43 -16.01 31.47
C GLY A 78 22.86 -17.10 30.47
N ASP A 79 22.13 -18.20 30.37
CA ASP A 79 22.34 -19.20 29.32
C ASP A 79 21.32 -18.94 28.17
N TYR A 80 21.84 -18.61 26.97
CA TYR A 80 21.02 -18.26 25.81
C TYR A 80 20.06 -19.38 25.38
N ARG A 81 20.35 -20.63 25.66
CA ARG A 81 19.50 -21.79 25.35
C ARG A 81 18.22 -21.82 26.18
N HIS A 82 18.23 -21.14 27.31
CA HIS A 82 17.14 -21.04 28.27
C HIS A 82 16.51 -19.62 28.30
N LEU A 83 16.87 -18.76 27.35
CA LEU A 83 16.26 -17.42 27.19
C LEU A 83 14.85 -17.58 26.63
N LEU A 84 13.85 -17.17 27.40
CA LEU A 84 12.44 -17.32 27.05
C LEU A 84 11.94 -16.14 26.21
N PHE A 85 12.17 -14.92 26.70
CA PHE A 85 11.74 -13.71 26.00
C PHE A 85 12.60 -12.50 26.40
N ILE A 86 12.51 -11.47 25.55
CA ILE A 86 13.20 -10.20 25.76
C ILE A 86 12.18 -9.04 25.68
N ILE A 87 12.46 -7.95 26.40
CA ILE A 87 11.65 -6.74 26.37
C ILE A 87 12.56 -5.57 26.02
N GLU A 88 12.10 -4.75 25.07
CA GLU A 88 12.67 -3.46 24.71
C GLU A 88 11.74 -2.36 25.22
N GLY A 89 12.21 -1.57 26.17
CA GLY A 89 11.46 -0.49 26.80
C GLY A 89 11.79 0.87 26.20
N LYS A 90 10.81 1.72 26.01
CA LYS A 90 10.99 3.10 25.53
C LYS A 90 10.18 4.08 26.36
N GLN A 91 10.60 5.34 26.39
CA GLN A 91 9.82 6.40 27.04
C GLN A 91 8.46 6.60 26.34
N PRO A 92 7.41 7.05 27.03
CA PRO A 92 6.05 7.12 26.51
C PRO A 92 5.85 7.89 25.20
N THR A 93 6.75 8.80 24.87
CA THR A 93 6.71 9.63 23.65
C THR A 93 7.53 9.08 22.48
N ILE A 94 8.12 7.90 22.64
CA ILE A 94 9.06 7.32 21.67
C ILE A 94 8.44 6.09 21.01
N ASP A 95 8.26 6.15 19.68
CA ASP A 95 7.67 5.07 18.86
C ASP A 95 8.72 4.25 18.08
N VAL A 96 10.01 4.48 18.32
CA VAL A 96 11.11 3.75 17.67
C VAL A 96 11.56 2.55 18.51
N GLY A 97 12.22 1.58 17.87
CA GLY A 97 12.81 0.43 18.57
C GLY A 97 12.15 -0.91 18.26
N LEU A 98 10.97 -0.94 17.63
CA LEU A 98 10.34 -2.20 17.22
C LEU A 98 11.22 -2.96 16.21
N GLN A 99 11.79 -2.28 15.23
CA GLN A 99 12.72 -2.89 14.28
C GLN A 99 13.97 -3.45 14.97
N GLN A 100 14.45 -2.78 16.00
CA GLN A 100 15.56 -3.24 16.82
C GLN A 100 15.21 -4.55 17.53
N LEU A 101 14.03 -4.64 18.13
CA LEU A 101 13.53 -5.87 18.75
C LEU A 101 13.40 -7.01 17.73
N GLU A 102 12.90 -6.74 16.53
CA GLU A 102 12.81 -7.73 15.44
C GLU A 102 14.18 -8.27 15.04
N ILE A 103 15.20 -7.39 14.95
CA ILE A 103 16.60 -7.81 14.70
C ILE A 103 17.08 -8.71 15.83
N TYR A 104 16.86 -8.34 17.09
CA TYR A 104 17.26 -9.17 18.23
C TYR A 104 16.63 -10.56 18.16
N LEU A 105 15.33 -10.64 17.89
CA LEU A 105 14.62 -11.92 17.76
C LEU A 105 15.14 -12.76 16.58
N SER A 106 15.56 -12.14 15.49
CA SER A 106 16.11 -12.85 14.34
C SER A 106 17.44 -13.53 14.64
N LEU A 107 18.20 -12.99 15.59
CA LEU A 107 19.54 -13.47 16.00
C LEU A 107 19.51 -14.37 17.25
N GLU A 108 18.35 -14.51 17.89
CA GLU A 108 18.14 -15.36 19.07
C GLU A 108 17.28 -16.59 18.72
N PRO A 109 17.88 -17.74 18.40
CA PRO A 109 17.15 -18.90 17.87
C PRO A 109 16.16 -19.52 18.86
N HIS A 110 16.41 -19.42 20.16
CA HIS A 110 15.60 -20.03 21.21
C HIS A 110 14.47 -19.13 21.72
N VAL A 111 14.56 -17.81 21.50
CA VAL A 111 13.55 -16.86 21.97
C VAL A 111 12.28 -16.98 21.15
N LYS A 112 11.15 -17.19 21.83
CA LYS A 112 9.82 -17.33 21.21
C LYS A 112 9.04 -16.03 21.17
N LEU A 113 9.33 -15.11 22.10
CA LEU A 113 8.56 -13.89 22.31
C LEU A 113 9.50 -12.71 22.52
N GLY A 114 9.19 -11.60 21.85
CA GLY A 114 9.73 -10.28 22.16
C GLY A 114 8.61 -9.32 22.50
N ILE A 115 8.84 -8.41 23.42
CA ILE A 115 7.87 -7.38 23.82
C ILE A 115 8.50 -6.02 23.62
N TRP A 116 7.85 -5.15 22.89
CA TRP A 116 8.17 -3.73 22.83
C TRP A 116 7.15 -2.96 23.68
N ALA A 117 7.61 -2.13 24.59
CA ALA A 117 6.76 -1.36 25.49
C ALA A 117 7.29 0.07 25.65
N ASN A 118 6.45 1.07 25.37
CA ASN A 118 6.81 2.48 25.55
C ASN A 118 6.14 3.11 26.79
N ASN A 119 5.58 2.31 27.67
CA ASN A 119 4.99 2.75 28.94
C ASN A 119 4.91 1.57 29.91
N ALA A 120 4.95 1.85 31.20
CA ALA A 120 4.78 0.87 32.26
C ALA A 120 3.39 0.90 32.91
N ASP A 121 2.48 1.78 32.48
CA ASP A 121 1.11 1.82 32.96
C ASP A 121 0.38 0.50 32.62
N PRO A 122 -0.36 -0.11 33.56
CA PRO A 122 -1.08 -1.36 33.31
C PRO A 122 -2.09 -1.30 32.16
N SER A 123 -2.66 -0.14 31.90
CA SER A 123 -3.61 0.09 30.82
C SER A 123 -2.92 0.48 29.50
N ALA A 124 -1.62 0.73 29.50
CA ALA A 124 -0.88 1.13 28.32
C ALA A 124 -0.80 -0.01 27.31
N LEU A 125 -0.95 0.33 26.05
CA LEU A 125 -0.73 -0.59 24.94
C LEU A 125 0.76 -0.82 24.74
N SER A 126 1.14 -2.07 24.54
CA SER A 126 2.48 -2.47 24.13
C SER A 126 2.42 -3.35 22.90
N LEU A 127 3.51 -3.45 22.16
CA LEU A 127 3.62 -4.37 21.05
C LEU A 127 4.30 -5.66 21.53
N THR A 128 3.60 -6.78 21.32
CA THR A 128 4.16 -8.10 21.54
C THR A 128 4.54 -8.69 20.19
N VAL A 129 5.81 -9.03 20.03
CA VAL A 129 6.37 -9.58 18.78
C VAL A 129 6.73 -11.03 19.00
N TYR A 130 6.08 -11.93 18.27
CA TYR A 130 6.35 -13.37 18.31
C TYR A 130 7.22 -13.80 17.14
N LYS A 131 8.05 -14.83 17.35
CA LYS A 131 8.61 -15.61 16.24
C LYS A 131 7.57 -16.62 15.77
N ASN A 132 7.38 -16.74 14.47
CA ASN A 132 6.66 -17.86 13.88
C ASN A 132 7.59 -19.09 13.68
N MET A 133 7.01 -20.21 13.20
CA MET A 133 7.75 -21.46 12.96
C MET A 133 8.91 -21.34 11.96
N LYS A 134 8.93 -20.29 11.10
CA LYS A 134 10.01 -19.99 10.15
C LYS A 134 11.00 -18.93 10.68
N GLY A 135 10.91 -18.54 11.94
CA GLY A 135 11.75 -17.50 12.53
C GLY A 135 11.38 -16.08 12.11
N LEU A 136 10.26 -15.90 11.43
CA LEU A 136 9.73 -14.59 11.07
C LEU A 136 8.99 -13.97 12.27
N THR A 137 9.05 -12.65 12.40
CA THR A 137 8.38 -11.93 13.50
C THR A 137 6.93 -11.58 13.13
N VAL A 138 6.03 -11.76 14.08
CA VAL A 138 4.60 -11.44 13.92
C VAL A 138 4.21 -10.46 15.02
N PRO A 139 4.02 -9.17 14.72
CA PRO A 139 3.65 -8.20 15.73
C PRO A 139 2.19 -8.37 16.18
N LYS A 140 1.95 -8.23 17.47
CA LYS A 140 0.61 -8.22 18.08
C LYS A 140 0.55 -7.11 19.13
N GLN A 141 -0.49 -6.29 19.09
CA GLN A 141 -0.71 -5.28 20.12
C GLN A 141 -1.38 -5.90 21.35
N THR A 142 -0.88 -5.58 22.53
CA THR A 142 -1.41 -6.02 23.82
C THR A 142 -1.26 -4.93 24.89
N CYS A 143 -1.87 -5.12 26.05
CA CYS A 143 -1.68 -4.23 27.21
C CYS A 143 -0.52 -4.73 28.08
N VAL A 144 0.13 -3.82 28.82
CA VAL A 144 1.17 -4.17 29.79
C VAL A 144 0.64 -5.12 30.86
N SER A 145 -0.65 -5.03 31.22
CA SER A 145 -1.32 -5.96 32.13
C SER A 145 -1.34 -7.41 31.62
N ASP A 146 -1.21 -7.61 30.32
CA ASP A 146 -1.27 -8.92 29.66
C ASP A 146 0.11 -9.56 29.49
N PHE A 147 1.14 -9.04 30.15
CA PHE A 147 2.46 -9.66 30.17
C PHE A 147 2.39 -11.12 30.62
N PRO A 148 3.19 -12.01 30.04
CA PRO A 148 3.10 -13.43 30.32
C PRO A 148 3.37 -13.73 31.80
N SER A 149 2.52 -14.55 32.41
CA SER A 149 2.76 -15.11 33.75
C SER A 149 3.78 -16.24 33.68
N ILE A 150 4.44 -16.53 34.81
CA ILE A 150 5.31 -17.69 34.88
C ILE A 150 4.55 -18.97 34.52
N GLY A 151 5.13 -19.82 33.68
CA GLY A 151 4.47 -21.03 33.19
C GLY A 151 3.43 -20.82 32.07
N ALA A 152 3.18 -19.57 31.64
CA ALA A 152 2.32 -19.32 30.51
C ALA A 152 2.93 -19.84 29.20
N GLU A 153 2.09 -20.27 28.27
CA GLU A 153 2.50 -20.62 26.91
C GLU A 153 2.92 -19.35 26.16
N LEU A 154 4.17 -19.30 25.71
CA LEU A 154 4.77 -18.17 24.99
C LEU A 154 4.61 -18.29 23.47
N SER A 155 3.65 -19.05 23.01
CA SER A 155 3.32 -19.20 21.59
C SER A 155 2.15 -18.27 21.21
N PRO A 156 2.08 -17.79 19.96
CA PRO A 156 0.90 -17.06 19.50
C PRO A 156 -0.30 -18.01 19.55
N THR A 157 -1.14 -17.87 20.55
CA THR A 157 -2.46 -18.48 20.53
C THR A 157 -3.29 -17.78 19.48
N ALA A 158 -4.10 -18.53 18.72
CA ALA A 158 -5.09 -18.00 17.78
C ALA A 158 -6.20 -17.24 18.56
N THR A 159 -5.83 -16.13 19.16
CA THR A 159 -6.78 -15.28 19.91
C THR A 159 -7.57 -14.50 18.89
N ALA A 160 -8.88 -14.57 18.98
CA ALA A 160 -9.78 -13.76 18.18
C ALA A 160 -9.45 -12.26 18.38
N LEU A 161 -9.03 -11.62 17.29
CA LEU A 161 -8.66 -10.21 17.30
C LEU A 161 -9.90 -9.36 17.08
N LYS A 162 -10.08 -8.32 17.88
CA LYS A 162 -11.05 -7.24 17.63
C LYS A 162 -10.37 -6.15 16.82
N PHE A 163 -11.14 -5.36 16.06
CA PHE A 163 -10.60 -4.25 15.29
C PHE A 163 -9.80 -3.25 16.14
N SER A 164 -10.25 -2.99 17.38
CA SER A 164 -9.55 -2.14 18.35
C SER A 164 -8.17 -2.66 18.77
N ASN A 165 -7.92 -3.96 18.65
CA ASN A 165 -6.65 -4.59 19.01
C ASN A 165 -5.66 -4.69 17.86
N LEU A 166 -6.04 -4.25 16.65
CA LEU A 166 -5.16 -4.26 15.50
C LEU A 166 -4.09 -3.16 15.61
N ILE A 167 -2.91 -3.46 15.11
CA ILE A 167 -1.73 -2.58 15.16
C ILE A 167 -1.85 -1.52 14.07
N PRO A 168 -1.86 -0.22 14.41
CA PRO A 168 -1.82 0.86 13.42
C PRO A 168 -0.56 0.77 12.57
N LEU A 169 -0.67 1.11 11.29
CA LEU A 169 0.44 1.07 10.34
C LEU A 169 0.76 2.46 9.82
N THR A 170 2.05 2.72 9.65
CA THR A 170 2.57 3.79 8.81
C THR A 170 2.80 3.28 7.39
N ASN A 171 2.92 4.18 6.42
CA ASN A 171 3.23 3.82 5.03
C ASN A 171 4.52 2.98 4.92
N ASP A 172 5.54 3.29 5.71
CA ASP A 172 6.82 2.58 5.67
C ASP A 172 6.73 1.17 6.26
N THR A 173 6.01 1.02 7.38
CA THR A 173 5.78 -0.31 7.99
C THR A 173 4.93 -1.20 7.10
N LEU A 174 3.94 -0.61 6.41
CA LEU A 174 3.11 -1.31 5.45
C LEU A 174 3.93 -1.78 4.24
N ARG A 175 4.73 -0.90 3.64
CA ARG A 175 5.64 -1.25 2.54
C ARG A 175 6.56 -2.42 2.90
N LYS A 176 7.18 -2.35 4.08
CA LYS A 176 8.08 -3.41 4.56
C LYS A 176 7.34 -4.73 4.74
N ALA A 177 6.16 -4.70 5.39
CA ALA A 177 5.36 -5.90 5.61
C ALA A 177 5.00 -6.60 4.29
N PHE A 178 4.59 -5.84 3.27
CA PHE A 178 4.24 -6.39 1.97
C PHE A 178 5.44 -6.87 1.16
N SER A 179 6.56 -6.15 1.18
CA SER A 179 7.80 -6.61 0.56
C SER A 179 8.28 -7.92 1.19
N ASP A 180 8.27 -8.01 2.51
CA ASP A 180 8.63 -9.23 3.22
C ASP A 180 7.70 -10.41 2.90
N LEU A 181 6.38 -10.17 2.78
CA LEU A 181 5.44 -11.20 2.37
C LEU A 181 5.75 -11.71 0.96
N LEU A 182 5.94 -10.79 0.02
CA LEU A 182 6.18 -11.14 -1.38
C LEU A 182 7.52 -11.87 -1.57
N ASP A 183 8.59 -11.42 -0.91
CA ASP A 183 9.94 -11.92 -1.14
C ASP A 183 10.29 -13.13 -0.28
N LYS A 184 9.71 -13.26 0.92
CA LYS A 184 10.09 -14.32 1.88
C LYS A 184 9.04 -15.41 2.04
N VAL A 185 7.77 -15.10 1.80
CA VAL A 185 6.65 -16.05 2.00
C VAL A 185 6.14 -16.55 0.67
N VAL A 186 5.58 -15.65 -0.12
CA VAL A 186 4.89 -15.98 -1.38
C VAL A 186 5.87 -16.51 -2.43
N ALA A 187 7.09 -16.00 -2.47
CA ALA A 187 8.12 -16.46 -3.41
C ALA A 187 8.49 -17.95 -3.24
N GLN A 188 8.16 -18.55 -2.08
CA GLN A 188 8.45 -19.97 -1.76
C GLN A 188 7.24 -20.87 -1.99
N ASP A 189 6.09 -20.35 -2.45
CA ASP A 189 4.90 -21.16 -2.66
C ASP A 189 5.11 -22.24 -3.72
N SER A 190 4.69 -23.46 -3.41
CA SER A 190 4.87 -24.63 -4.28
C SER A 190 3.82 -24.77 -5.38
N ARG A 191 2.67 -24.12 -5.24
CA ARG A 191 1.54 -24.20 -6.19
C ARG A 191 1.51 -23.03 -7.15
N VAL A 192 1.82 -21.82 -6.67
CA VAL A 192 1.81 -20.58 -7.45
C VAL A 192 3.24 -20.07 -7.59
N THR A 193 3.87 -20.36 -8.72
CA THR A 193 5.29 -20.11 -8.96
C THR A 193 5.57 -18.87 -9.80
N ARG A 194 4.60 -18.42 -10.63
CA ARG A 194 4.75 -17.24 -11.45
C ARG A 194 4.51 -15.98 -10.64
N ARG A 195 5.38 -15.00 -10.81
CA ARG A 195 5.36 -13.76 -10.02
C ARG A 195 4.05 -12.98 -10.15
N GLU A 196 3.50 -12.87 -11.34
CA GLU A 196 2.21 -12.21 -11.59
C GLU A 196 1.05 -12.92 -10.89
N GLU A 197 1.01 -14.26 -10.94
CA GLU A 197 0.00 -15.04 -10.25
C GLU A 197 0.16 -14.93 -8.72
N GLN A 198 1.40 -14.91 -8.22
CA GLN A 198 1.68 -14.68 -6.81
C GLN A 198 1.14 -13.33 -6.35
N LEU A 199 1.32 -12.31 -7.17
CA LEU A 199 0.80 -10.98 -6.90
C LEU A 199 -0.73 -10.96 -6.88
N ASP A 200 -1.37 -11.56 -7.88
CA ASP A 200 -2.82 -11.65 -7.96
C ASP A 200 -3.42 -12.37 -6.73
N GLN A 201 -2.83 -13.49 -6.33
CA GLN A 201 -3.26 -14.25 -5.16
C GLN A 201 -3.04 -13.50 -3.84
N LEU A 202 -1.92 -12.76 -3.71
CA LEU A 202 -1.68 -11.91 -2.54
C LEU A 202 -2.69 -10.74 -2.48
N CYS A 203 -3.07 -10.19 -3.64
CA CYS A 203 -4.14 -9.21 -3.74
C CYS A 203 -5.47 -9.77 -3.21
N ASN A 204 -5.83 -11.01 -3.55
CA ASN A 204 -7.04 -11.66 -3.04
C ASN A 204 -7.04 -11.73 -1.50
N LEU A 205 -5.93 -12.15 -0.90
CA LEU A 205 -5.80 -12.19 0.57
C LEU A 205 -5.92 -10.79 1.19
N LEU A 206 -5.33 -9.78 0.57
CA LEU A 206 -5.41 -8.42 1.07
C LEU A 206 -6.81 -7.82 0.97
N LEU A 207 -7.52 -8.10 -0.12
CA LEU A 207 -8.92 -7.67 -0.27
C LEU A 207 -9.81 -8.30 0.79
N LEU A 208 -9.64 -9.59 1.04
CA LEU A 208 -10.35 -10.28 2.12
C LEU A 208 -10.02 -9.70 3.50
N LYS A 209 -8.74 -9.34 3.74
CA LYS A 209 -8.32 -8.66 4.98
C LYS A 209 -9.01 -7.32 5.14
N LEU A 210 -9.04 -6.49 4.09
CA LEU A 210 -9.67 -5.17 4.10
C LEU A 210 -11.19 -5.26 4.36
N ASP A 211 -11.88 -6.18 3.72
CA ASP A 211 -13.31 -6.44 3.96
C ASP A 211 -13.57 -6.90 5.40
N SER A 212 -12.73 -7.81 5.90
CA SER A 212 -12.80 -8.27 7.29
C SER A 212 -12.59 -7.12 8.29
N ASP A 213 -11.61 -6.25 8.06
CA ASP A 213 -11.36 -5.09 8.91
C ASP A 213 -12.52 -4.09 8.88
N LYS A 214 -13.09 -3.85 7.69
CA LYS A 214 -14.26 -2.98 7.52
C LYS A 214 -15.47 -3.50 8.29
N LYS A 215 -15.80 -4.78 8.15
CA LYS A 215 -16.91 -5.42 8.86
C LYS A 215 -16.73 -5.37 10.38
N ALA A 216 -15.50 -5.65 10.86
CA ALA A 216 -15.18 -5.59 12.28
C ALA A 216 -15.21 -4.15 12.84
N LYS A 217 -14.82 -3.14 12.06
CA LYS A 217 -14.90 -1.72 12.41
C LYS A 217 -16.35 -1.26 12.57
N MET A 218 -17.22 -1.64 11.63
CA MET A 218 -18.64 -1.27 11.63
C MET A 218 -19.40 -1.91 12.80
N ALA A 219 -19.05 -3.12 13.17
CA ALA A 219 -19.69 -3.88 14.25
C ALA A 219 -18.83 -3.90 15.51
N SER A 220 -18.50 -2.77 16.09
CA SER A 220 -17.57 -2.43 17.21
C SER A 220 -17.18 -3.54 18.20
N SER A 221 -17.95 -4.62 18.31
CA SER A 221 -17.71 -5.78 19.18
C SER A 221 -17.31 -7.05 18.43
N SER A 222 -17.28 -7.03 17.09
CA SER A 222 -17.03 -8.22 16.28
C SER A 222 -15.55 -8.56 16.20
N GLU A 223 -15.27 -9.84 16.19
CA GLU A 223 -13.95 -10.38 15.91
C GLU A 223 -13.60 -10.16 14.44
N VAL A 224 -12.31 -9.93 14.18
CA VAL A 224 -11.77 -9.86 12.83
C VAL A 224 -11.83 -11.26 12.20
N ALA A 225 -12.57 -11.41 11.11
CA ALA A 225 -12.74 -12.69 10.45
C ALA A 225 -11.44 -13.17 9.75
N PHE A 226 -10.57 -12.27 9.33
CA PHE A 226 -9.27 -12.62 8.74
C PHE A 226 -8.28 -13.03 9.84
N ARG A 227 -8.15 -14.33 10.09
CA ARG A 227 -7.39 -14.90 11.21
C ARG A 227 -6.81 -16.27 10.89
N VAL A 228 -5.79 -16.68 11.64
CA VAL A 228 -5.29 -18.06 11.62
C VAL A 228 -6.18 -18.99 12.45
N CYS A 229 -6.21 -20.26 12.04
CA CYS A 229 -6.79 -21.37 12.79
C CYS A 229 -5.66 -22.21 13.43
N ALA A 230 -6.03 -23.31 14.12
CA ALA A 230 -5.08 -24.14 14.86
C ALA A 230 -3.98 -24.79 14.00
N THR A 231 -4.24 -25.01 12.70
CA THR A 231 -3.27 -25.60 11.76
C THR A 231 -3.28 -24.87 10.43
N ALA A 232 -2.21 -25.04 9.64
CA ALA A 232 -2.13 -24.45 8.30
C ALA A 232 -3.28 -24.96 7.39
N SER A 233 -3.61 -26.25 7.45
CA SER A 233 -4.71 -26.83 6.67
C SER A 233 -6.07 -26.26 7.06
N ALA A 234 -6.35 -26.12 8.37
CA ALA A 234 -7.58 -25.51 8.86
C ALA A 234 -7.65 -24.02 8.47
N THR A 235 -6.53 -23.28 8.52
CA THR A 235 -6.45 -21.88 8.08
C THR A 235 -6.70 -21.76 6.57
N GLY A 236 -6.08 -22.64 5.77
CA GLY A 236 -6.27 -22.66 4.33
C GLY A 236 -7.74 -22.89 3.93
N ALA A 237 -8.39 -23.88 4.53
CA ALA A 237 -9.80 -24.17 4.30
C ALA A 237 -10.70 -22.99 4.71
N TYR A 238 -10.49 -22.46 5.92
CA TYR A 238 -11.24 -21.32 6.45
C TYR A 238 -11.12 -20.05 5.59
N ILE A 239 -9.91 -19.71 5.16
CA ILE A 239 -9.67 -18.50 4.34
C ILE A 239 -10.28 -18.65 2.94
N ARG A 240 -10.24 -19.85 2.33
CA ARG A 240 -10.89 -20.09 1.04
C ARG A 240 -12.41 -19.97 1.14
N GLU A 241 -13.02 -20.53 2.19
CA GLU A 241 -14.45 -20.37 2.46
C GLU A 241 -14.83 -18.89 2.63
N ARG A 242 -14.05 -18.12 3.41
CA ARG A 242 -14.30 -16.67 3.56
C ARG A 242 -14.11 -15.90 2.25
N PHE A 243 -13.19 -16.34 1.41
CA PHE A 243 -12.98 -15.72 0.11
C PHE A 243 -14.11 -16.05 -0.88
N GLU A 244 -14.67 -17.25 -0.80
CA GLU A 244 -15.86 -17.64 -1.56
C GLU A 244 -17.06 -16.75 -1.22
N GLU A 245 -17.33 -16.52 0.06
CA GLU A 245 -18.35 -15.57 0.51
C GLU A 245 -18.06 -14.14 0.04
N PHE A 246 -16.78 -13.72 0.06
CA PHE A 246 -16.37 -12.39 -0.36
C PHE A 246 -16.61 -12.18 -1.85
N HIS A 247 -16.20 -13.11 -2.72
CA HIS A 247 -16.38 -12.93 -4.15
C HIS A 247 -17.85 -12.97 -4.57
N ASP A 248 -18.72 -13.70 -3.85
CA ASP A 248 -20.17 -13.73 -4.10
C ASP A 248 -20.84 -12.39 -3.80
N VAL A 249 -20.33 -11.67 -2.79
CA VAL A 249 -20.80 -10.31 -2.46
C VAL A 249 -20.34 -9.30 -3.50
N TYR A 250 -19.17 -9.52 -4.12
CA TYR A 250 -18.53 -8.59 -5.04
C TYR A 250 -18.22 -9.21 -6.43
N PRO A 251 -19.22 -9.72 -7.16
CA PRO A 251 -19.02 -10.47 -8.40
C PRO A 251 -18.34 -9.64 -9.52
N ASP A 252 -18.48 -8.31 -9.48
CA ASP A 252 -17.90 -7.40 -10.47
C ASP A 252 -16.37 -7.24 -10.33
N ILE A 253 -15.79 -7.64 -9.20
CA ILE A 253 -14.33 -7.59 -8.98
C ILE A 253 -13.64 -8.75 -9.68
N PHE A 254 -14.25 -9.93 -9.68
CA PHE A 254 -13.68 -11.19 -10.13
C PHE A 254 -14.36 -11.63 -11.43
N VAL A 255 -13.70 -11.41 -12.55
CA VAL A 255 -14.29 -11.63 -13.88
C VAL A 255 -14.07 -13.06 -14.39
N THR A 256 -12.93 -13.67 -14.06
CA THR A 256 -12.57 -15.02 -14.49
C THR A 256 -12.66 -16.03 -13.34
N GLU A 257 -12.94 -17.30 -13.65
CA GLU A 257 -12.99 -18.35 -12.62
C GLU A 257 -11.66 -18.48 -11.85
N SER A 258 -10.53 -18.27 -12.51
CA SER A 258 -9.21 -18.29 -11.85
C SER A 258 -8.99 -17.17 -10.84
N GLU A 259 -9.71 -16.06 -10.97
CA GLU A 259 -9.66 -14.94 -10.02
C GLU A 259 -10.51 -15.18 -8.77
N LYS A 260 -11.45 -16.13 -8.83
CA LYS A 260 -12.36 -16.48 -7.72
C LYS A 260 -11.77 -17.47 -6.71
N GLU A 261 -10.53 -17.91 -6.90
CA GLU A 261 -9.90 -18.92 -6.07
C GLU A 261 -8.62 -18.41 -5.39
N ILE A 262 -8.38 -18.85 -4.15
CA ILE A 262 -7.08 -18.73 -3.50
C ILE A 262 -6.31 -20.03 -3.71
N ARG A 263 -5.32 -19.99 -4.62
CA ARG A 263 -4.54 -21.14 -5.08
C ARG A 263 -3.27 -21.41 -4.28
N PHE A 264 -2.85 -20.50 -3.40
CA PHE A 264 -1.69 -20.72 -2.53
C PHE A 264 -1.81 -22.01 -1.74
N SER A 265 -0.66 -22.59 -1.39
CA SER A 265 -0.59 -23.71 -0.44
C SER A 265 -1.11 -23.29 0.94
N ASP A 266 -1.59 -24.24 1.73
CA ASP A 266 -2.11 -23.97 3.07
C ASP A 266 -1.06 -23.34 3.98
N THR A 267 0.20 -23.73 3.83
CA THR A 267 1.32 -23.12 4.57
C THR A 267 1.55 -21.67 4.18
N THR A 268 1.49 -21.34 2.89
CA THR A 268 1.64 -19.97 2.42
C THR A 268 0.47 -19.09 2.86
N ILE A 269 -0.77 -19.62 2.79
CA ILE A 269 -1.96 -18.92 3.32
C ILE A 269 -1.77 -18.65 4.81
N TYR A 270 -1.38 -19.67 5.59
CA TYR A 270 -1.17 -19.53 7.02
C TYR A 270 -0.15 -18.43 7.33
N ASP A 271 1.02 -18.48 6.70
CA ASP A 271 2.11 -17.51 6.92
C ASP A 271 1.70 -16.08 6.52
N CYS A 272 0.91 -15.92 5.44
CA CYS A 272 0.37 -14.62 5.03
C CYS A 272 -0.65 -14.09 6.03
N VAL A 273 -1.60 -14.95 6.44
CA VAL A 273 -2.65 -14.57 7.38
C VAL A 273 -2.07 -14.25 8.75
N GLU A 274 -1.14 -15.04 9.25
CA GLU A 274 -0.46 -14.81 10.53
C GLU A 274 0.19 -13.43 10.59
N ARG A 275 0.79 -12.97 9.48
CA ARG A 275 1.45 -11.67 9.39
C ARG A 275 0.49 -10.51 9.18
N LEU A 276 -0.55 -10.70 8.39
CA LEU A 276 -1.50 -9.63 8.05
C LEU A 276 -2.61 -9.46 9.09
N ALA A 277 -3.05 -10.54 9.74
CA ALA A 277 -4.20 -10.51 10.66
C ALA A 277 -4.06 -9.47 11.78
N PRO A 278 -2.91 -9.32 12.46
CA PRO A 278 -2.77 -8.35 13.53
C PRO A 278 -2.66 -6.89 13.05
N LEU A 279 -2.49 -6.64 11.77
CA LEU A 279 -2.26 -5.31 11.21
C LEU A 279 -3.57 -4.58 10.93
N LYS A 280 -3.67 -3.29 11.27
CA LYS A 280 -4.81 -2.43 10.98
C LYS A 280 -4.64 -1.80 9.59
N VAL A 281 -4.92 -2.56 8.54
CA VAL A 281 -4.68 -2.13 7.17
C VAL A 281 -5.67 -1.05 6.73
N LEU A 282 -6.92 -1.13 7.19
CA LEU A 282 -7.99 -0.19 6.81
C LEU A 282 -7.72 1.26 7.29
N ASP A 283 -7.22 1.44 8.50
CA ASP A 283 -6.94 2.78 9.07
C ASP A 283 -5.62 3.38 8.58
N ALA A 284 -4.77 2.61 7.91
CA ALA A 284 -3.58 3.14 7.26
C ALA A 284 -3.91 4.14 6.13
N GLY A 285 -5.21 4.29 5.81
CA GLY A 285 -5.73 5.17 4.77
C GLY A 285 -5.66 4.53 3.38
N VAL A 286 -6.47 5.07 2.48
CA VAL A 286 -6.52 4.59 1.09
C VAL A 286 -5.19 4.74 0.38
N GLU A 287 -4.47 5.79 0.73
CA GLU A 287 -3.13 6.07 0.25
C GLU A 287 -2.16 4.94 0.60
N SER A 288 -2.23 4.43 1.81
CA SER A 288 -1.40 3.33 2.28
C SER A 288 -1.71 2.01 1.57
N VAL A 289 -2.97 1.73 1.31
CA VAL A 289 -3.38 0.55 0.54
C VAL A 289 -2.88 0.66 -0.90
N SER A 290 -3.06 1.82 -1.53
CA SER A 290 -2.51 2.10 -2.86
C SER A 290 -0.99 1.97 -2.89
N VAL A 291 -0.29 2.49 -1.88
CA VAL A 291 1.16 2.37 -1.71
C VAL A 291 1.60 0.91 -1.52
N ALA A 292 0.89 0.11 -0.73
CA ALA A 292 1.19 -1.30 -0.55
C ALA A 292 1.13 -2.05 -1.89
N PHE A 293 0.11 -1.78 -2.68
CA PHE A 293 -0.02 -2.38 -4.02
C PHE A 293 1.02 -1.87 -5.01
N GLN A 294 1.41 -0.60 -4.92
CA GLN A 294 2.52 -0.06 -5.71
C GLN A 294 3.83 -0.82 -5.43
N VAL A 295 4.12 -1.11 -4.16
CA VAL A 295 5.31 -1.90 -3.77
C VAL A 295 5.24 -3.31 -4.32
N LEU A 296 4.10 -3.97 -4.15
CA LEU A 296 3.89 -5.33 -4.66
C LEU A 296 4.09 -5.38 -6.18
N ARG A 297 3.52 -4.43 -6.91
CA ARG A 297 3.61 -4.38 -8.36
C ARG A 297 4.99 -3.97 -8.86
N SER A 298 5.63 -2.95 -8.25
CA SER A 298 6.97 -2.52 -8.64
C SER A 298 8.02 -3.61 -8.43
N ALA A 299 7.84 -4.46 -7.41
CA ALA A 299 8.68 -5.62 -7.18
C ALA A 299 8.45 -6.74 -8.22
N ALA A 300 7.23 -6.89 -8.73
CA ALA A 300 6.88 -7.91 -9.71
C ALA A 300 7.22 -7.49 -11.15
N LEU A 301 7.03 -6.22 -11.48
CA LEU A 301 7.12 -5.69 -12.85
C LEU A 301 8.42 -4.94 -13.16
N LYS A 302 9.50 -5.15 -12.40
CA LYS A 302 10.83 -4.57 -12.72
C LYS A 302 11.32 -4.85 -14.15
N GLN A 303 10.61 -5.64 -14.94
CA GLN A 303 10.98 -6.07 -16.28
C GLN A 303 10.00 -5.66 -17.39
N GLU A 304 8.80 -5.12 -17.08
CA GLU A 304 7.87 -4.69 -18.14
C GLU A 304 7.88 -3.16 -18.31
N GLU A 305 8.21 -2.74 -19.53
CA GLU A 305 8.45 -1.34 -19.89
C GLU A 305 7.15 -0.51 -19.86
N GLY A 306 7.20 0.66 -19.22
CA GLY A 306 6.30 1.79 -19.49
C GLY A 306 5.08 1.98 -18.57
N GLN A 307 4.88 1.16 -17.55
CA GLN A 307 3.81 1.39 -16.56
C GLN A 307 4.37 2.06 -15.30
N TYR A 308 3.99 3.30 -15.06
CA TYR A 308 4.48 4.11 -13.93
C TYR A 308 3.33 4.48 -13.00
N PHE A 309 3.56 4.33 -11.69
CA PHE A 309 2.62 4.84 -10.69
C PHE A 309 2.77 6.34 -10.54
N THR A 310 1.64 7.01 -10.36
CA THR A 310 1.64 8.42 -10.03
C THR A 310 1.80 8.59 -8.52
N PRO A 311 2.87 9.24 -8.04
CA PRO A 311 3.05 9.51 -6.61
C PRO A 311 1.90 10.36 -6.04
N SER A 312 1.50 10.10 -4.80
CA SER A 312 0.42 10.84 -4.11
C SER A 312 0.58 12.36 -4.16
N PRO A 313 1.76 12.96 -3.96
CA PRO A 313 1.90 14.41 -4.05
C PRO A 313 1.56 14.97 -5.43
N VAL A 314 1.81 14.20 -6.50
CA VAL A 314 1.44 14.60 -7.88
C VAL A 314 -0.07 14.52 -8.09
N ILE A 315 -0.70 13.48 -7.56
CA ILE A 315 -2.17 13.30 -7.61
C ILE A 315 -2.87 14.42 -6.83
N GLU A 316 -2.42 14.70 -5.62
CA GLU A 316 -2.98 15.78 -4.79
C GLU A 316 -2.82 17.15 -5.46
N ALA A 317 -1.64 17.43 -6.05
CA ALA A 317 -1.40 18.65 -6.79
C ALA A 317 -2.37 18.75 -7.98
N ALA A 318 -2.59 17.68 -8.73
CA ALA A 318 -3.53 17.65 -9.85
C ALA A 318 -4.97 18.02 -9.42
N ILE A 319 -5.46 17.44 -8.31
CA ILE A 319 -6.82 17.74 -7.80
C ILE A 319 -6.91 19.19 -7.29
N LYS A 320 -5.87 19.70 -6.63
CA LYS A 320 -5.84 21.10 -6.17
C LYS A 320 -5.78 22.11 -7.31
N LEU A 321 -5.05 21.79 -8.38
CA LEU A 321 -4.91 22.66 -9.56
C LEU A 321 -6.13 22.61 -10.48
N MET A 322 -6.88 21.52 -10.47
CA MET A 322 -8.13 21.34 -11.22
C MET A 322 -9.25 20.88 -10.27
N PRO A 323 -9.77 21.77 -9.41
CA PRO A 323 -10.77 21.41 -8.40
C PRO A 323 -12.01 20.77 -9.01
N ILE A 324 -12.58 19.81 -8.29
CA ILE A 324 -13.76 19.05 -8.70
C ILE A 324 -14.99 19.47 -7.91
N THR A 325 -16.17 19.21 -8.46
CA THR A 325 -17.47 19.47 -7.83
C THR A 325 -18.39 18.25 -7.93
N LEU A 326 -19.51 18.25 -7.22
CA LEU A 326 -20.52 17.18 -7.31
C LEU A 326 -21.22 17.12 -8.69
N GLU A 327 -21.06 18.14 -9.54
CA GLU A 327 -21.62 18.17 -10.91
C GLU A 327 -20.66 17.53 -11.93
N ASP A 328 -19.40 17.32 -11.55
CA ASP A 328 -18.40 16.80 -12.47
C ASP A 328 -18.57 15.30 -12.71
N ILE A 329 -18.48 14.91 -13.97
CA ILE A 329 -18.33 13.53 -14.40
C ILE A 329 -16.87 13.32 -14.78
N ILE A 330 -16.19 12.44 -14.05
CA ILE A 330 -14.74 12.30 -14.05
C ILE A 330 -14.35 10.94 -14.65
N ILE A 331 -13.30 10.93 -15.47
CA ILE A 331 -12.71 9.69 -15.96
C ILE A 331 -11.18 9.71 -15.84
N ASP A 332 -10.63 8.54 -15.47
CA ASP A 332 -9.23 8.20 -15.69
C ASP A 332 -9.15 7.06 -16.72
N PRO A 333 -8.77 7.35 -17.98
CA PRO A 333 -8.71 6.33 -19.04
C PRO A 333 -7.44 5.45 -19.00
N ALA A 334 -6.56 5.62 -18.00
CA ALA A 334 -5.43 4.75 -17.67
C ALA A 334 -5.30 4.64 -16.14
N CYS A 335 -6.38 4.18 -15.50
CA CYS A 335 -6.55 4.37 -14.06
C CYS A 335 -5.60 3.52 -13.18
N GLY A 336 -5.01 2.47 -13.72
CA GLY A 336 -4.12 1.59 -12.96
C GLY A 336 -4.81 1.08 -11.70
N THR A 337 -4.25 1.42 -10.54
CA THR A 337 -4.81 1.10 -9.21
C THR A 337 -5.76 2.18 -8.66
N GLY A 338 -6.24 3.09 -9.49
CA GLY A 338 -7.27 4.06 -9.15
C GLY A 338 -6.81 5.31 -8.40
N GLY A 339 -5.52 5.62 -8.38
CA GLY A 339 -4.98 6.71 -7.57
C GLY A 339 -5.71 8.05 -7.72
N PHE A 340 -5.96 8.51 -8.94
CA PHE A 340 -6.71 9.76 -9.18
C PHE A 340 -8.18 9.64 -8.76
N LEU A 341 -8.86 8.52 -9.07
CA LEU A 341 -10.27 8.33 -8.74
C LEU A 341 -10.50 8.29 -7.23
N VAL A 342 -9.62 7.59 -6.54
CA VAL A 342 -9.61 7.50 -5.08
C VAL A 342 -9.40 8.87 -4.46
N GLN A 343 -8.44 9.66 -4.96
CA GLN A 343 -8.19 11.00 -4.44
C GLN A 343 -9.34 11.95 -4.72
N CYS A 344 -10.02 11.84 -5.88
CA CYS A 344 -11.25 12.57 -6.16
C CYS A 344 -12.34 12.27 -5.10
N LEU A 345 -12.53 10.99 -4.77
CA LEU A 345 -13.49 10.58 -3.76
C LEU A 345 -13.14 11.12 -2.36
N ILE A 346 -11.86 11.05 -1.98
CA ILE A 346 -11.38 11.59 -0.69
C ILE A 346 -11.59 13.12 -0.64
N ASP A 347 -11.26 13.83 -1.70
CA ASP A 347 -11.41 15.29 -1.75
C ASP A 347 -12.88 15.71 -1.59
N ILE A 348 -13.81 15.02 -2.25
CA ILE A 348 -15.26 15.26 -2.09
C ILE A 348 -15.72 14.90 -0.67
N LYS A 349 -15.33 13.74 -0.14
CA LYS A 349 -15.67 13.34 1.25
C LYS A 349 -15.22 14.38 2.28
N ASN A 350 -14.02 14.91 2.13
CA ASN A 350 -13.47 15.91 3.05
C ASN A 350 -14.21 17.26 2.98
N ARG A 351 -14.74 17.61 1.82
CA ARG A 351 -15.48 18.89 1.63
C ARG A 351 -16.96 18.80 1.99
N TYR A 352 -17.53 17.59 2.01
CA TYR A 352 -18.93 17.35 2.36
C TYR A 352 -19.05 16.35 3.53
N PRO A 353 -18.51 16.71 4.74
CA PRO A 353 -18.58 15.84 5.91
C PRO A 353 -20.03 15.69 6.38
N GLY A 354 -20.47 14.47 6.63
CA GLY A 354 -21.84 14.18 7.07
C GLY A 354 -22.82 13.82 5.95
N ASP A 355 -22.46 14.02 4.70
CA ASP A 355 -23.28 13.67 3.54
C ASP A 355 -22.83 12.37 2.85
N GLU A 356 -22.41 11.37 3.64
CA GLU A 356 -21.81 10.13 3.13
C GLU A 356 -22.65 9.43 2.06
N LYS A 357 -23.98 9.43 2.20
CA LYS A 357 -24.91 8.81 1.22
C LYS A 357 -24.92 9.54 -0.12
N GLU A 358 -24.92 10.87 -0.12
CA GLU A 358 -24.90 11.66 -1.34
C GLU A 358 -23.54 11.58 -2.03
N VAL A 359 -22.46 11.58 -1.27
CA VAL A 359 -21.10 11.39 -1.81
C VAL A 359 -20.93 10.00 -2.41
N SER A 360 -21.44 8.96 -1.74
CA SER A 360 -21.44 7.59 -2.25
C SER A 360 -22.21 7.49 -3.56
N LYS A 361 -23.42 8.05 -3.62
CA LYS A 361 -24.24 8.09 -4.83
C LYS A 361 -23.56 8.88 -5.97
N TRP A 362 -22.93 10.01 -5.64
CA TRP A 362 -22.16 10.78 -6.60
C TRP A 362 -21.02 9.94 -7.18
N ALA A 363 -20.24 9.29 -6.35
CA ALA A 363 -19.11 8.46 -6.79
C ALA A 363 -19.56 7.34 -7.72
N GLN A 364 -20.68 6.65 -7.40
CA GLN A 364 -21.28 5.60 -8.23
C GLN A 364 -21.69 6.08 -9.63
N LEU A 365 -22.10 7.30 -9.76
CA LEU A 365 -22.63 7.84 -11.01
C LEU A 365 -21.61 8.64 -11.82
N HIS A 366 -20.56 9.15 -11.16
CA HIS A 366 -19.70 10.18 -11.72
C HIS A 366 -18.21 9.81 -11.82
N LEU A 367 -17.76 8.74 -11.16
CA LEU A 367 -16.37 8.29 -11.26
C LEU A 367 -16.23 7.10 -12.22
N PHE A 368 -15.35 7.26 -13.22
CA PHE A 368 -15.13 6.28 -14.29
C PHE A 368 -13.63 5.96 -14.41
N GLY A 369 -13.31 4.68 -14.61
CA GLY A 369 -11.94 4.24 -14.83
C GLY A 369 -11.84 3.15 -15.89
N ILE A 370 -10.82 3.21 -16.73
CA ILE A 370 -10.50 2.15 -17.68
C ILE A 370 -9.01 1.83 -17.55
N ASP A 371 -8.67 0.56 -17.52
CA ASP A 371 -7.29 0.10 -17.67
C ASP A 371 -7.24 -1.28 -18.33
N LYS A 372 -6.15 -1.59 -19.02
CA LYS A 372 -5.90 -2.92 -19.59
C LYS A 372 -5.50 -3.94 -18.53
N ASP A 373 -4.88 -3.46 -17.46
CA ASP A 373 -4.36 -4.27 -16.39
C ASP A 373 -5.48 -4.83 -15.52
N ALA A 374 -5.65 -6.14 -15.56
CA ALA A 374 -6.67 -6.85 -14.78
C ALA A 374 -6.49 -6.65 -13.26
N ILE A 375 -5.23 -6.74 -12.79
CA ILE A 375 -4.90 -6.59 -11.36
C ILE A 375 -5.17 -5.15 -10.92
N GLY A 376 -4.75 -4.17 -11.73
CA GLY A 376 -5.01 -2.75 -11.44
C GLY A 376 -6.51 -2.46 -11.30
N ILE A 377 -7.34 -2.92 -12.22
CA ILE A 377 -8.80 -2.74 -12.14
C ILE A 377 -9.42 -3.45 -10.95
N LYS A 378 -9.01 -4.69 -10.68
CA LYS A 378 -9.45 -5.43 -9.50
C LYS A 378 -9.19 -4.64 -8.21
N LEU A 379 -7.99 -4.08 -8.09
CA LEU A 379 -7.59 -3.26 -6.95
C LEU A 379 -8.38 -1.95 -6.88
N THR A 380 -8.50 -1.24 -8.00
CA THR A 380 -9.30 -0.01 -8.09
C THR A 380 -10.73 -0.25 -7.62
N LYS A 381 -11.39 -1.28 -8.14
CA LYS A 381 -12.75 -1.64 -7.72
C LYS A 381 -12.84 -1.93 -6.23
N ALA A 382 -11.92 -2.74 -5.72
CA ALA A 382 -11.95 -3.13 -4.32
C ALA A 382 -11.68 -1.95 -3.38
N ILE A 383 -10.72 -1.09 -3.69
CA ILE A 383 -10.44 0.11 -2.90
C ILE A 383 -11.66 1.04 -2.90
N MET A 384 -12.26 1.27 -4.07
CA MET A 384 -13.44 2.11 -4.20
C MET A 384 -14.62 1.55 -3.40
N GLN A 385 -14.86 0.23 -3.41
CA GLN A 385 -15.91 -0.41 -2.61
C GLN A 385 -15.64 -0.35 -1.10
N ILE A 386 -14.39 -0.48 -0.69
CA ILE A 386 -13.99 -0.35 0.73
C ILE A 386 -14.25 1.07 1.22
N LEU A 387 -14.11 2.06 0.33
CA LEU A 387 -14.42 3.46 0.61
C LEU A 387 -15.91 3.79 0.51
N ASP A 388 -16.77 2.79 0.36
CA ASP A 388 -18.22 2.91 0.19
C ASP A 388 -18.61 3.63 -1.09
N ASP A 389 -17.72 3.62 -2.15
CA ASP A 389 -18.22 3.61 -3.48
C ASP A 389 -17.41 4.06 -4.70
N GLY A 390 -18.01 4.01 -5.88
CA GLY A 390 -17.50 4.42 -7.17
C GLY A 390 -16.92 3.28 -8.03
N SER A 391 -17.02 2.04 -7.57
CA SER A 391 -16.46 0.88 -8.30
C SER A 391 -17.22 0.51 -9.58
N ALA A 392 -18.48 0.94 -9.69
CA ALA A 392 -19.42 0.50 -10.73
C ALA A 392 -18.93 0.76 -12.17
N HIS A 393 -18.15 1.83 -12.38
CA HIS A 393 -17.64 2.22 -13.70
C HIS A 393 -16.12 2.09 -13.85
N CYS A 394 -15.47 1.31 -12.99
CA CYS A 394 -14.08 0.91 -13.17
C CYS A 394 -14.04 -0.42 -13.93
N VAL A 395 -13.50 -0.42 -15.15
CA VAL A 395 -13.61 -1.55 -16.07
C VAL A 395 -12.29 -1.88 -16.74
N ARG A 396 -12.07 -3.19 -17.00
CA ARG A 396 -10.95 -3.62 -17.81
C ARG A 396 -11.23 -3.35 -19.27
N GLY A 397 -10.32 -2.64 -19.96
CA GLY A 397 -10.46 -2.34 -21.37
C GLY A 397 -9.29 -1.56 -21.96
N ASP A 398 -9.23 -1.50 -23.29
CA ASP A 398 -8.33 -0.62 -24.01
C ASP A 398 -9.01 0.70 -24.29
N SER A 399 -8.68 1.75 -23.56
CA SER A 399 -9.29 3.08 -23.74
C SER A 399 -8.95 3.74 -25.09
N VAL A 400 -7.87 3.33 -25.75
CA VAL A 400 -7.44 3.84 -27.06
C VAL A 400 -8.10 3.07 -28.21
N LEU A 401 -8.00 1.73 -28.19
CA LEU A 401 -8.47 0.86 -29.27
C LEU A 401 -9.94 0.46 -29.08
N THR A 402 -10.82 1.42 -28.99
CA THR A 402 -12.24 1.21 -28.70
C THR A 402 -12.97 0.31 -29.72
N HIS A 403 -12.49 0.24 -30.95
CA HIS A 403 -13.03 -0.64 -31.99
C HIS A 403 -12.80 -2.13 -31.69
N THR A 404 -11.95 -2.47 -30.73
CA THR A 404 -11.70 -3.86 -30.31
C THR A 404 -12.62 -4.32 -29.16
N TRP A 405 -13.43 -3.44 -28.60
CA TRP A 405 -14.22 -3.74 -27.40
C TRP A 405 -15.21 -4.89 -27.60
N GLU A 406 -15.93 -4.91 -28.73
CA GLU A 406 -16.91 -5.97 -28.99
C GLU A 406 -16.27 -7.37 -28.99
N THR A 407 -15.02 -7.47 -29.39
CA THR A 407 -14.32 -8.77 -29.51
C THR A 407 -13.47 -9.10 -28.30
N GLN A 408 -12.77 -8.11 -27.72
CA GLN A 408 -11.79 -8.35 -26.64
C GLN A 408 -12.35 -8.05 -25.25
N TYR A 409 -13.34 -7.16 -25.17
CA TYR A 409 -13.92 -6.70 -23.91
C TYR A 409 -15.47 -6.65 -23.97
N PRO A 410 -16.16 -7.78 -24.22
CA PRO A 410 -17.60 -7.80 -24.46
C PRO A 410 -18.45 -7.35 -23.27
N HIS A 411 -17.86 -7.29 -22.08
CA HIS A 411 -18.48 -6.75 -20.87
C HIS A 411 -18.57 -5.21 -20.86
N LEU A 412 -17.80 -4.52 -21.75
CA LEU A 412 -17.84 -3.06 -21.82
C LEU A 412 -19.12 -2.58 -22.51
N LYS A 413 -19.88 -1.77 -21.79
CA LYS A 413 -21.01 -1.05 -22.35
C LYS A 413 -20.50 0.24 -22.99
N SER A 414 -20.40 0.27 -24.30
CA SER A 414 -19.83 1.40 -25.07
C SER A 414 -20.48 2.75 -24.74
N ASN A 415 -21.79 2.75 -24.43
CA ASN A 415 -22.53 3.96 -24.09
C ASN A 415 -22.10 4.64 -22.76
N GLN A 416 -21.35 3.96 -21.91
CA GLN A 416 -20.83 4.54 -20.67
C GLN A 416 -19.59 5.40 -20.89
N PHE A 417 -18.86 5.18 -21.98
CA PHE A 417 -17.57 5.82 -22.27
C PHE A 417 -17.58 6.62 -23.57
N ASN A 418 -18.74 7.26 -23.86
CA ASN A 418 -18.92 8.03 -25.07
C ASN A 418 -18.04 9.28 -25.11
N ASN A 419 -17.63 9.63 -26.31
CA ASN A 419 -16.97 10.90 -26.59
C ASN A 419 -17.86 12.08 -26.20
N GLY A 420 -17.25 13.12 -25.66
CA GLY A 420 -17.96 14.33 -25.26
C GLY A 420 -18.80 14.23 -23.98
N ARG A 421 -18.61 13.18 -23.18
CA ARG A 421 -19.38 12.95 -21.94
C ARG A 421 -18.79 13.60 -20.71
N PHE A 422 -17.47 13.56 -20.55
CA PHE A 422 -16.80 13.85 -19.29
C PHE A 422 -16.49 15.34 -19.13
N SER A 423 -16.72 15.87 -17.93
CA SER A 423 -16.33 17.24 -17.61
C SER A 423 -14.86 17.33 -17.21
N LYS A 424 -14.31 16.24 -16.62
CA LYS A 424 -12.92 16.19 -16.18
C LYS A 424 -12.26 14.86 -16.53
N VAL A 425 -11.00 14.96 -16.93
CA VAL A 425 -10.10 13.82 -17.11
C VAL A 425 -8.89 14.05 -16.20
N PHE A 426 -8.56 13.06 -15.37
CA PHE A 426 -7.30 13.00 -14.63
C PHE A 426 -6.59 11.72 -15.03
N THR A 427 -5.34 11.80 -15.49
CA THR A 427 -4.65 10.58 -15.89
C THR A 427 -3.13 10.74 -15.96
N ASN A 428 -2.44 9.64 -15.73
CA ASN A 428 -1.03 9.47 -16.06
C ASN A 428 -0.90 8.29 -17.03
N PRO A 429 -1.02 8.55 -18.34
CA PRO A 429 -0.99 7.48 -19.33
C PRO A 429 0.39 6.84 -19.43
N PRO A 430 0.50 5.59 -19.87
CA PRO A 430 1.79 5.00 -20.19
C PRO A 430 2.43 5.74 -21.38
N PHE A 431 3.70 6.09 -21.23
CA PHE A 431 4.47 6.79 -22.27
C PHE A 431 5.89 6.21 -22.40
N GLY A 432 6.51 6.48 -23.51
CA GLY A 432 7.87 6.05 -23.84
C GLY A 432 7.97 5.51 -25.27
N ALA A 433 9.11 5.71 -25.91
CA ALA A 433 9.36 5.40 -27.31
C ALA A 433 9.06 3.94 -27.75
N PRO A 434 9.22 2.91 -26.88
CA PRO A 434 8.85 1.55 -27.23
C PRO A 434 7.34 1.32 -27.36
N LEU A 435 6.52 2.12 -26.65
CA LEU A 435 5.07 1.94 -26.58
C LEU A 435 4.39 2.67 -27.74
N LYS A 436 3.98 1.91 -28.76
CA LYS A 436 3.37 2.48 -29.97
C LYS A 436 2.04 1.83 -30.30
N VAL A 437 1.16 2.62 -30.87
CA VAL A 437 -0.08 2.21 -31.54
C VAL A 437 0.16 2.21 -33.04
N LYS A 438 -0.18 1.12 -33.70
CA LYS A 438 -0.07 1.05 -35.16
C LYS A 438 -0.93 2.11 -35.84
N TYR A 439 -0.44 2.74 -36.88
CA TYR A 439 -1.17 3.74 -37.65
C TYR A 439 -2.56 3.25 -38.09
N SER A 440 -2.64 2.00 -38.58
CA SER A 440 -3.90 1.38 -39.02
C SER A 440 -4.94 1.30 -37.87
N ASP A 441 -4.49 0.95 -36.67
CA ASP A 441 -5.37 0.77 -35.53
C ASP A 441 -5.77 2.13 -34.93
N ALA A 442 -4.85 3.09 -34.88
CA ALA A 442 -5.14 4.46 -34.48
C ALA A 442 -6.18 5.13 -35.40
N LYS A 443 -6.08 4.88 -36.71
CA LYS A 443 -7.04 5.33 -37.71
C LYS A 443 -8.41 4.66 -37.53
N LYS A 444 -8.46 3.34 -37.30
CA LYS A 444 -9.71 2.61 -37.00
C LYS A 444 -10.35 3.08 -35.71
N ALA A 445 -9.55 3.43 -34.69
CA ALA A 445 -10.02 4.00 -33.44
C ALA A 445 -10.51 5.46 -33.57
N GLY A 446 -10.35 6.08 -34.74
CA GLY A 446 -10.83 7.45 -35.00
C GLY A 446 -9.95 8.54 -34.38
N LEU A 447 -8.68 8.26 -34.05
CA LEU A 447 -7.80 9.25 -33.47
C LEU A 447 -7.43 10.34 -34.49
N SER A 448 -7.87 11.57 -34.25
CA SER A 448 -7.68 12.69 -35.18
C SER A 448 -6.21 13.14 -35.33
N ILE A 449 -5.37 12.88 -34.31
CA ILE A 449 -3.95 13.24 -34.33
C ILE A 449 -3.17 12.53 -35.46
N VAL A 450 -3.65 11.36 -35.94
CA VAL A 450 -3.01 10.63 -37.04
C VAL A 450 -3.04 11.38 -38.37
N THR A 451 -3.92 12.38 -38.53
CA THR A 451 -3.96 13.24 -39.73
C THR A 451 -2.84 14.28 -39.78
N TYR A 452 -2.11 14.45 -38.68
CA TYR A 452 -0.99 15.38 -38.54
C TYR A 452 0.40 14.70 -38.65
N ILE A 453 0.43 13.39 -38.85
CA ILE A 453 1.65 12.61 -39.02
C ILE A 453 1.73 11.99 -40.41
N GLU A 454 2.91 11.54 -40.80
CA GLU A 454 3.12 10.84 -42.04
C GLU A 454 2.31 9.53 -42.11
N THR A 455 1.68 9.28 -43.26
CA THR A 455 0.85 8.10 -43.47
C THR A 455 1.66 6.81 -43.28
N GLY A 456 1.14 5.93 -42.44
CA GLY A 456 1.78 4.66 -42.07
C GLY A 456 2.74 4.75 -40.87
N LYS A 457 2.99 5.93 -40.34
CA LYS A 457 3.84 6.10 -39.17
C LYS A 457 3.08 5.81 -37.88
N ASP A 458 3.60 4.87 -37.08
CA ASP A 458 3.03 4.53 -35.79
C ASP A 458 3.13 5.70 -34.81
N ILE A 459 2.11 5.84 -33.94
CA ILE A 459 2.03 6.89 -32.92
C ILE A 459 2.42 6.36 -31.55
N GLU A 460 3.12 7.16 -30.75
CA GLU A 460 3.39 6.82 -29.35
C GLU A 460 2.09 6.73 -28.55
N LEU A 461 2.02 5.71 -27.66
CA LEU A 461 0.82 5.42 -26.88
C LEU A 461 0.39 6.64 -26.02
N GLY A 462 1.35 7.38 -25.44
CA GLY A 462 1.05 8.60 -24.67
C GLY A 462 0.33 9.67 -25.50
N LEU A 463 0.66 9.82 -26.78
CA LEU A 463 -0.02 10.75 -27.69
C LEU A 463 -1.38 10.23 -28.15
N ALA A 464 -1.52 8.93 -28.37
CA ALA A 464 -2.82 8.31 -28.63
C ALA A 464 -3.77 8.50 -27.42
N MET A 465 -3.26 8.35 -26.21
CA MET A 465 -3.99 8.61 -24.96
C MET A 465 -4.35 10.10 -24.83
N PHE A 466 -3.44 11.01 -25.17
CA PHE A 466 -3.72 12.45 -25.15
C PHE A 466 -4.89 12.82 -26.09
N ASN A 467 -4.89 12.27 -27.32
CA ASN A 467 -6.04 12.42 -28.22
C ASN A 467 -7.32 11.81 -27.62
N ARG A 468 -7.23 10.61 -27.03
CA ARG A 468 -8.39 9.96 -26.43
C ARG A 468 -8.98 10.76 -25.28
N CYS A 469 -8.16 11.37 -24.44
CA CYS A 469 -8.58 12.27 -23.36
C CYS A 469 -9.37 13.46 -23.91
N HIS A 470 -8.89 14.07 -25.01
CA HIS A 470 -9.63 15.13 -25.70
C HIS A 470 -11.00 14.65 -26.18
N ASP A 471 -11.07 13.47 -26.81
CA ASP A 471 -12.31 12.94 -27.37
C ASP A 471 -13.36 12.65 -26.27
N LEU A 472 -12.93 12.14 -25.13
CA LEU A 472 -13.79 11.87 -23.97
C LEU A 472 -14.40 13.13 -23.35
N LEU A 473 -13.69 14.26 -23.39
CA LEU A 473 -14.15 15.51 -22.80
C LEU A 473 -15.33 16.11 -23.56
N LYS A 474 -16.31 16.65 -22.83
CA LYS A 474 -17.29 17.60 -23.37
C LYS A 474 -16.60 18.93 -23.73
N VAL A 475 -17.22 19.73 -24.58
CA VAL A 475 -16.76 21.11 -24.85
C VAL A 475 -16.78 21.89 -23.53
N GLY A 476 -15.69 22.63 -23.24
CA GLY A 476 -15.48 23.33 -21.98
C GLY A 476 -14.96 22.43 -20.85
N GLY A 477 -14.96 21.11 -21.04
CA GLY A 477 -14.36 20.16 -20.09
C GLY A 477 -12.84 20.28 -20.02
N MET A 478 -12.27 19.84 -18.91
CA MET A 478 -10.83 20.00 -18.62
C MET A 478 -10.14 18.67 -18.40
N MET A 479 -8.89 18.56 -18.84
CA MET A 479 -8.02 17.44 -18.49
C MET A 479 -6.81 17.90 -17.68
N CYS A 480 -6.41 17.10 -16.71
CA CYS A 480 -5.12 17.15 -16.06
C CYS A 480 -4.36 15.86 -16.40
N ILE A 481 -3.30 15.99 -17.17
CA ILE A 481 -2.58 14.84 -17.74
C ILE A 481 -1.09 14.95 -17.49
N VAL A 482 -0.46 13.84 -17.10
CA VAL A 482 1.00 13.74 -16.96
C VAL A 482 1.59 13.31 -18.30
N LEU A 483 2.45 14.13 -18.89
CA LEU A 483 3.11 13.82 -20.15
C LEU A 483 4.58 14.25 -20.13
N PRO A 484 5.44 13.59 -20.94
CA PRO A 484 6.80 14.06 -21.17
C PRO A 484 6.82 15.48 -21.75
N GLU A 485 7.69 16.34 -21.22
CA GLU A 485 7.81 17.72 -21.73
C GLU A 485 8.23 17.75 -23.21
N THR A 486 8.93 16.73 -23.68
CA THR A 486 9.37 16.62 -25.07
C THR A 486 8.23 16.68 -26.08
N TYR A 487 7.02 16.25 -25.74
CA TYR A 487 5.85 16.30 -26.64
C TYR A 487 5.45 17.74 -27.03
N PHE A 488 5.68 18.70 -26.13
CA PHE A 488 5.34 20.11 -26.39
C PHE A 488 6.52 21.01 -26.69
N PHE A 489 7.73 20.49 -26.53
CA PHE A 489 8.97 21.27 -26.59
C PHE A 489 9.83 20.90 -27.81
N SER A 490 9.96 19.61 -28.12
CA SER A 490 10.83 19.15 -29.20
C SER A 490 10.27 19.46 -30.59
N PRO A 491 11.14 19.88 -31.56
CA PRO A 491 10.75 20.06 -32.96
C PRO A 491 10.13 18.81 -33.59
N SER A 492 10.56 17.61 -33.18
CA SER A 492 10.03 16.32 -33.68
C SER A 492 8.55 16.13 -33.40
N TYR A 493 8.00 16.82 -32.41
CA TYR A 493 6.61 16.78 -32.01
C TYR A 493 5.83 18.07 -32.36
N ALA A 494 6.31 18.86 -33.33
CA ALA A 494 5.61 20.08 -33.77
C ALA A 494 4.14 19.78 -34.15
N TYR A 495 3.88 18.63 -34.76
CA TYR A 495 2.53 18.19 -35.12
C TYR A 495 1.57 18.05 -33.92
N VAL A 496 2.08 17.72 -32.73
CA VAL A 496 1.27 17.65 -31.49
C VAL A 496 0.76 19.04 -31.12
N ARG A 497 1.61 20.04 -31.21
CA ARG A 497 1.22 21.43 -30.94
C ARG A 497 0.20 21.95 -31.94
N GLU A 498 0.42 21.66 -33.24
CA GLU A 498 -0.53 22.05 -34.29
C GLU A 498 -1.89 21.35 -34.11
N TRP A 499 -1.90 20.05 -33.73
CA TRP A 499 -3.12 19.33 -33.43
C TRP A 499 -3.85 19.92 -32.20
N ALA A 500 -3.10 20.21 -31.13
CA ALA A 500 -3.65 20.73 -29.87
C ALA A 500 -4.20 22.18 -30.01
N LYS A 501 -3.51 23.03 -30.77
CA LYS A 501 -3.81 24.45 -30.93
C LYS A 501 -5.24 24.76 -31.36
N THR A 502 -5.86 23.87 -32.15
CA THR A 502 -7.23 24.04 -32.64
C THR A 502 -8.29 23.30 -31.80
N ARG A 503 -7.89 22.66 -30.70
CA ARG A 503 -8.74 21.76 -29.90
C ARG A 503 -8.69 22.00 -28.40
N LEU A 504 -7.58 22.48 -27.92
CA LEU A 504 -7.28 22.56 -26.50
C LEU A 504 -6.67 23.93 -26.16
N LYS A 505 -7.27 24.61 -25.21
CA LYS A 505 -6.70 25.80 -24.57
C LYS A 505 -5.78 25.35 -23.42
N PRO A 506 -4.49 25.68 -23.42
CA PRO A 506 -3.63 25.42 -22.26
C PRO A 506 -4.02 26.36 -21.10
N ILE A 507 -4.17 25.81 -19.92
CA ILE A 507 -4.52 26.55 -18.68
C ILE A 507 -3.35 26.61 -17.75
N CYS A 508 -2.68 25.46 -17.48
CA CYS A 508 -1.58 25.39 -16.55
C CYS A 508 -0.55 24.34 -16.99
N VAL A 509 0.72 24.62 -16.73
CA VAL A 509 1.82 23.69 -16.85
C VAL A 509 2.55 23.65 -15.51
N ALA A 510 2.44 22.55 -14.79
CA ALA A 510 3.16 22.35 -13.53
C ALA A 510 4.31 21.36 -13.74
N ASN A 511 5.53 21.78 -13.47
CA ASN A 511 6.69 20.91 -13.52
C ASN A 511 6.56 19.81 -12.46
N VAL A 512 6.79 18.57 -12.85
CA VAL A 512 6.88 17.45 -11.90
C VAL A 512 8.37 17.23 -11.61
N PRO A 513 8.79 17.42 -10.34
CA PRO A 513 10.18 17.19 -9.94
C PRO A 513 10.63 15.77 -10.33
N MET A 514 11.86 15.65 -10.82
CA MET A 514 12.36 14.37 -11.37
C MET A 514 12.36 13.23 -10.35
N GLU A 515 12.50 13.53 -9.07
CA GLU A 515 12.44 12.55 -8.00
C GLU A 515 11.07 11.84 -7.91
N ALA A 516 10.01 12.44 -8.39
CA ALA A 516 8.67 11.84 -8.38
C ALA A 516 8.59 10.51 -9.15
N PHE A 517 9.27 10.44 -10.30
CA PHE A 517 9.31 9.25 -11.15
C PHE A 517 10.70 8.60 -11.21
N GLN A 518 11.64 9.05 -10.38
CA GLN A 518 13.01 8.54 -10.39
C GLN A 518 13.07 7.12 -9.85
N GLY A 519 13.58 6.21 -10.64
CA GLY A 519 13.54 4.76 -10.38
C GLY A 519 12.62 4.02 -11.33
N PHE A 520 11.66 4.73 -11.94
CA PHE A 520 10.71 4.17 -12.91
C PHE A 520 10.93 4.74 -14.31
N CYS A 521 11.11 6.06 -14.43
CA CYS A 521 11.27 6.75 -15.69
C CYS A 521 12.37 7.80 -15.63
N ARG A 522 13.13 7.95 -16.74
CA ARG A 522 14.14 9.00 -16.89
C ARG A 522 13.62 10.23 -17.65
N ALA A 523 12.39 10.17 -18.17
CA ALA A 523 11.79 11.28 -18.88
C ALA A 523 11.35 12.36 -17.90
N LYS A 524 11.71 13.61 -18.18
CA LYS A 524 11.14 14.76 -17.48
C LYS A 524 9.71 14.95 -17.89
N THR A 525 8.82 15.01 -16.91
CA THR A 525 7.37 15.10 -17.11
C THR A 525 6.80 16.37 -16.48
N ASN A 526 5.67 16.80 -16.99
CA ASN A 526 4.89 17.87 -16.42
C ASN A 526 3.42 17.41 -16.25
N LEU A 527 2.73 18.04 -15.31
CA LEU A 527 1.27 18.06 -15.26
C LEU A 527 0.78 19.17 -16.21
N TYR A 528 0.00 18.80 -17.20
CA TYR A 528 -0.63 19.74 -18.13
C TYR A 528 -2.11 19.81 -17.85
N ILE A 529 -2.64 21.03 -17.71
CA ILE A 529 -4.09 21.28 -17.64
C ILE A 529 -4.51 21.96 -18.92
N PHE A 530 -5.41 21.31 -19.63
CA PHE A 530 -6.02 21.82 -20.86
C PHE A 530 -7.53 21.87 -20.72
N GLN A 531 -8.15 22.83 -21.40
CA GLN A 531 -9.59 22.91 -21.60
C GLN A 531 -9.94 22.61 -23.05
N LYS A 532 -10.92 21.73 -23.29
CA LYS A 532 -11.44 21.47 -24.63
C LYS A 532 -12.25 22.68 -25.14
N ILE A 533 -11.83 23.22 -26.27
CA ILE A 533 -12.55 24.33 -26.93
C ILE A 533 -13.59 23.81 -27.93
N ALA A 534 -14.57 24.65 -28.24
CA ALA A 534 -15.55 24.33 -29.29
C ALA A 534 -14.87 24.26 -30.67
N PRO A 535 -15.38 23.43 -31.59
CA PRO A 535 -14.96 23.50 -32.98
C PRO A 535 -15.07 24.94 -33.48
N ASP A 536 -14.12 25.36 -34.30
CA ASP A 536 -14.03 26.72 -34.88
C ASP A 536 -13.78 27.86 -33.88
N SER A 537 -13.51 27.52 -32.61
CA SER A 537 -13.04 28.49 -31.62
C SER A 537 -11.51 28.58 -31.68
N THR A 538 -11.00 29.79 -31.44
CA THR A 538 -9.57 30.03 -31.24
C THR A 538 -9.38 30.74 -29.91
N PHE A 539 -8.25 30.51 -29.25
CA PHE A 539 -7.82 31.31 -28.11
C PHE A 539 -6.79 32.32 -28.60
N GLY A 540 -6.85 33.54 -28.04
CA GLY A 540 -6.00 34.66 -28.48
C GLY A 540 -4.57 34.54 -27.91
N ASP A 541 -3.65 35.30 -28.49
CA ASP A 541 -2.25 35.39 -28.02
C ASP A 541 -2.13 36.06 -26.63
N ASP A 542 -3.20 36.74 -26.16
CA ASP A 542 -3.28 37.40 -24.85
C ASP A 542 -3.72 36.47 -23.71
N GLU A 543 -3.98 35.19 -23.98
CA GLU A 543 -4.41 34.24 -22.96
C GLU A 543 -3.25 33.85 -22.02
N VAL A 544 -3.53 33.93 -20.72
CA VAL A 544 -2.56 33.62 -19.67
C VAL A 544 -2.51 32.13 -19.42
N VAL A 545 -1.30 31.57 -19.37
CA VAL A 545 -1.03 30.19 -18.96
C VAL A 545 -0.20 30.21 -17.68
N ASP A 546 -0.68 29.52 -16.67
CA ASP A 546 0.04 29.41 -15.39
C ASP A 546 1.21 28.42 -15.51
N PHE A 547 2.40 28.87 -15.11
CA PHE A 547 3.58 28.01 -15.00
C PHE A 547 3.97 27.81 -13.54
N ILE A 548 3.95 26.58 -13.06
CA ILE A 548 4.25 26.20 -11.69
C ILE A 548 5.52 25.37 -11.66
N ASN A 549 6.50 25.77 -10.86
CA ASN A 549 7.78 25.08 -10.74
C ASN A 549 8.10 24.75 -9.28
N PRO A 550 7.55 23.67 -8.72
CA PRO A 550 7.84 23.26 -7.36
C PRO A 550 9.30 22.80 -7.22
N GLN A 551 9.92 23.12 -6.08
CA GLN A 551 11.30 22.76 -5.79
C GLN A 551 11.47 21.27 -5.45
N THR A 552 10.42 20.64 -4.96
CA THR A 552 10.38 19.23 -4.56
C THR A 552 8.94 18.69 -4.63
N CYS A 553 8.79 17.40 -4.80
CA CYS A 553 7.49 16.72 -4.65
C CYS A 553 7.27 16.16 -3.24
N GLY A 554 8.08 16.54 -2.23
CA GLY A 554 7.92 16.07 -0.85
C GLY A 554 8.41 14.66 -0.57
N ILE A 555 9.09 14.02 -1.52
CA ILE A 555 9.70 12.69 -1.35
C ILE A 555 11.17 12.70 -1.78
N TYR A 556 11.97 11.80 -1.19
CA TYR A 556 13.32 11.50 -1.65
C TYR A 556 13.30 10.47 -2.78
N LYS A 557 14.45 10.29 -3.45
CA LYS A 557 14.66 9.29 -4.52
C LYS A 557 14.29 7.85 -4.13
N ASN A 558 14.37 7.51 -2.85
CA ASN A 558 14.02 6.20 -2.31
C ASN A 558 12.52 6.09 -1.92
N GLY A 559 11.72 7.13 -2.18
CA GLY A 559 10.29 7.17 -1.85
C GLY A 559 9.95 7.54 -0.42
N SER A 560 10.94 7.82 0.44
CA SER A 560 10.67 8.32 1.80
C SER A 560 10.24 9.80 1.78
N GLN A 561 9.43 10.22 2.75
CA GLN A 561 8.97 11.61 2.87
C GLN A 561 10.14 12.55 3.15
N ARG A 562 10.11 13.73 2.52
CA ARG A 562 11.04 14.83 2.72
C ARG A 562 10.29 15.96 3.43
N PHE A 563 10.70 16.23 4.66
CA PHE A 563 10.16 17.30 5.49
C PHE A 563 10.90 18.61 5.24
#